data_85e4fe602102f626296217c32faa0705
#
_entry.id   85e4fe602102f626296217c32faa0705
#
_cell.length_a   1.000
_cell.length_b   1.000
_cell.length_c   1.000
_cell.angle_alpha   90.00
_cell.angle_beta   90.00
_cell.angle_gamma   90.00
#
_symmetry.space_group_name_H-M   'P 1'
#
loop_
_entity.id
_entity.type
_entity.pdbx_description
1 polymer ?
#
loop_
_entity_poly.entity_id
_entity_poly.type
_entity_poly.pdbx_seq_one_letter_code
_entity_poly.pdbx_strand_id
1 'polypeptide(L)'
;TRVMSEPAGALSVAGMKKYITEHNANNKIIFAVNSGANLNFDRLRHVTERAEIGEGREVLLSVEIPEKPGSFREFCEVIGRRSISEFNYRFSRDESANVFVGIKTDNIVKDKESILKDLADKHYNYIDLTKDEVAKLHLRYMVGGKPNIKINEKLFRFEFPEKPGALLNFLNTMKKDWSISLFHYRNHGAAFGRVLVGIN
;
A
#
# COMPACT_ATOMS: atom_id res chain seq x y z
N THR A 1 15.20 3.52 -19.02
CA THR A 1 15.40 2.48 -20.07
C THR A 1 14.19 1.55 -20.09
N ARG A 2 13.79 1.06 -21.26
CA ARG A 2 12.71 0.07 -21.39
C ARG A 2 13.27 -1.35 -21.46
N VAL A 3 14.39 -1.59 -20.80
CA VAL A 3 15.08 -2.87 -20.80
C VAL A 3 15.04 -3.45 -19.39
N MET A 4 14.60 -4.68 -19.27
CA MET A 4 14.72 -5.46 -18.04
C MET A 4 16.12 -6.07 -17.97
N SER A 5 16.81 -5.81 -16.86
CA SER A 5 18.13 -6.35 -16.60
C SER A 5 18.03 -7.43 -15.52
N GLU A 6 18.81 -8.49 -15.67
CA GLU A 6 19.05 -9.38 -14.53
C GLU A 6 19.81 -8.65 -13.41
N PRO A 7 19.86 -9.17 -12.17
CA PRO A 7 20.50 -8.51 -11.04
C PRO A 7 21.97 -8.12 -11.29
N ALA A 8 22.74 -8.95 -12.01
CA ALA A 8 24.14 -8.66 -12.34
C ALA A 8 24.26 -7.45 -13.28
N GLY A 9 23.43 -7.38 -14.31
CA GLY A 9 23.39 -6.25 -15.23
C GLY A 9 22.92 -4.97 -14.54
N ALA A 10 21.89 -5.05 -13.68
CA ALA A 10 21.41 -3.93 -12.89
C ALA A 10 22.47 -3.41 -11.92
N LEU A 11 23.29 -4.30 -11.33
CA LEU A 11 24.37 -3.93 -10.41
C LEU A 11 25.42 -3.05 -11.09
N SER A 12 25.76 -3.32 -12.35
CA SER A 12 26.72 -2.50 -13.11
C SER A 12 26.23 -1.06 -13.29
N VAL A 13 24.94 -0.88 -13.58
CA VAL A 13 24.29 0.44 -13.70
C VAL A 13 24.22 1.14 -12.35
N ALA A 14 23.88 0.42 -11.28
CA ALA A 14 23.86 0.96 -9.92
C ALA A 14 25.25 1.42 -9.47
N GLY A 15 26.29 0.62 -9.74
CA GLY A 15 27.69 0.95 -9.49
C GLY A 15 28.15 2.19 -10.25
N MET A 16 27.77 2.31 -11.53
CA MET A 16 28.03 3.51 -12.32
C MET A 16 27.40 4.76 -11.70
N LYS A 17 26.12 4.69 -11.31
CA LYS A 17 25.42 5.82 -10.64
C LYS A 17 26.13 6.22 -9.35
N LYS A 18 26.48 5.25 -8.52
CA LYS A 18 27.22 5.47 -7.27
C LYS A 18 28.57 6.13 -7.53
N TYR A 19 29.35 5.60 -8.47
CA TYR A 19 30.66 6.17 -8.86
C TYR A 19 30.55 7.63 -9.30
N ILE A 20 29.57 7.96 -10.15
CA ILE A 20 29.35 9.33 -10.63
C ILE A 20 29.09 10.27 -9.45
N THR A 21 28.28 9.85 -8.50
CA THR A 21 27.89 10.67 -7.32
C THR A 21 29.10 10.85 -6.38
N GLU A 22 29.80 9.75 -6.03
CA GLU A 22 30.89 9.79 -5.06
C GLU A 22 32.14 10.53 -5.57
N HIS A 23 32.41 10.45 -6.88
CA HIS A 23 33.60 11.04 -7.49
C HIS A 23 33.30 12.35 -8.24
N ASN A 24 32.08 12.85 -8.17
CA ASN A 24 31.65 14.05 -8.87
C ASN A 24 32.06 14.05 -10.35
N ALA A 25 31.89 12.89 -11.01
CA ALA A 25 32.45 12.57 -12.32
C ALA A 25 31.65 13.29 -13.45
N ASN A 26 31.79 14.63 -13.50
CA ASN A 26 31.21 15.45 -14.54
C ASN A 26 32.10 15.42 -15.81
N ASN A 27 31.46 15.55 -16.98
CA ASN A 27 32.13 15.56 -18.30
C ASN A 27 33.00 14.31 -18.58
N LYS A 28 32.59 13.16 -18.04
CA LYS A 28 33.20 11.85 -18.30
C LYS A 28 32.33 11.00 -19.20
N ILE A 29 32.95 10.19 -20.05
CA ILE A 29 32.24 9.11 -20.76
C ILE A 29 32.48 7.84 -19.92
N ILE A 30 31.38 7.28 -19.43
CA ILE A 30 31.39 6.10 -18.56
C ILE A 30 30.60 4.99 -19.22
N PHE A 31 31.13 3.81 -19.27
CA PHE A 31 30.50 2.61 -19.82
C PHE A 31 30.14 1.65 -18.69
N ALA A 32 28.90 1.13 -18.73
CA ALA A 32 28.47 0.04 -17.89
C ALA A 32 27.88 -1.06 -18.77
N VAL A 33 28.31 -2.29 -18.56
CA VAL A 33 27.78 -3.43 -19.30
C VAL A 33 26.54 -3.96 -18.60
N ASN A 34 25.40 -3.76 -19.23
CA ASN A 34 24.16 -4.35 -18.79
C ASN A 34 24.02 -5.75 -19.42
N SER A 35 24.50 -6.76 -18.68
CA SER A 35 24.52 -8.15 -19.14
C SER A 35 23.31 -8.93 -18.63
N GLY A 36 22.83 -9.85 -19.46
CA GLY A 36 21.87 -10.87 -19.09
C GLY A 36 20.40 -10.39 -19.01
N ALA A 37 19.51 -11.37 -19.21
CA ALA A 37 18.07 -11.20 -19.09
C ALA A 37 17.42 -12.41 -18.40
N ASN A 38 18.17 -13.18 -17.62
CA ASN A 38 17.68 -14.37 -16.92
C ASN A 38 16.88 -13.98 -15.68
N LEU A 39 15.62 -13.60 -15.89
CA LEU A 39 14.67 -13.26 -14.86
C LEU A 39 13.48 -14.22 -14.94
N ASN A 40 13.20 -14.94 -13.85
CA ASN A 40 11.93 -15.60 -13.69
C ASN A 40 10.89 -14.64 -13.06
N PHE A 41 9.60 -15.00 -13.16
CA PHE A 41 8.52 -14.15 -12.66
C PHE A 41 8.58 -13.89 -11.14
N ASP A 42 9.04 -14.86 -10.35
CA ASP A 42 9.17 -14.71 -8.90
C ASP A 42 10.26 -13.68 -8.55
N ARG A 43 11.40 -13.73 -9.25
CA ARG A 43 12.46 -12.72 -9.09
C ARG A 43 12.00 -11.34 -9.55
N LEU A 44 11.25 -11.27 -10.65
CA LEU A 44 10.71 -10.01 -11.13
C LEU A 44 9.77 -9.39 -10.11
N ARG A 45 8.90 -10.19 -9.50
CA ARG A 45 8.02 -9.75 -8.42
C ARG A 45 8.81 -9.19 -7.23
N HIS A 46 9.82 -9.92 -6.78
CA HIS A 46 10.69 -9.48 -5.69
C HIS A 46 11.41 -8.16 -6.03
N VAL A 47 11.94 -8.02 -7.25
CA VAL A 47 12.61 -6.79 -7.71
C VAL A 47 11.63 -5.61 -7.74
N THR A 48 10.41 -5.83 -8.22
CA THR A 48 9.37 -4.79 -8.26
C THR A 48 9.00 -4.31 -6.85
N GLU A 49 8.76 -5.24 -5.92
CA GLU A 49 8.46 -4.90 -4.52
C GLU A 49 9.62 -4.13 -3.85
N ARG A 50 10.87 -4.53 -4.12
CA ARG A 50 12.05 -3.81 -3.62
C ARG A 50 12.24 -2.43 -4.25
N ALA A 51 11.93 -2.28 -5.53
CA ALA A 51 12.01 -1.00 -6.23
C ALA A 51 10.97 -0.01 -5.67
N GLU A 52 9.74 -0.43 -5.43
CA GLU A 52 8.70 0.38 -4.81
C GLU A 52 9.12 0.87 -3.41
N ILE A 53 9.76 0.00 -2.62
CA ILE A 53 10.30 0.37 -1.31
C ILE A 53 11.43 1.41 -1.46
N GLY A 54 12.38 1.16 -2.37
CA GLY A 54 13.57 2.01 -2.56
C GLY A 54 13.27 3.38 -3.17
N GLU A 55 12.25 3.47 -4.01
CA GLU A 55 11.83 4.72 -4.64
C GLU A 55 10.90 5.56 -3.76
N GLY A 56 10.46 5.01 -2.61
CA GLY A 56 9.57 5.72 -1.70
C GLY A 56 8.23 6.12 -2.33
N ARG A 57 7.66 5.23 -3.15
CA ARG A 57 6.40 5.49 -3.87
C ARG A 57 5.15 5.08 -3.09
N GLU A 58 5.30 4.71 -1.83
CA GLU A 58 4.20 4.26 -0.99
C GLU A 58 4.39 4.75 0.45
N VAL A 59 3.35 5.33 1.01
CA VAL A 59 3.20 5.58 2.44
C VAL A 59 2.45 4.42 3.07
N LEU A 60 3.00 3.84 4.13
CA LEU A 60 2.43 2.69 4.82
C LEU A 60 2.12 3.06 6.26
N LEU A 61 0.87 2.87 6.67
CA LEU A 61 0.39 3.25 8.00
C LEU A 61 -0.41 2.13 8.65
N SER A 62 -0.31 2.01 9.96
CA SER A 62 -1.31 1.38 10.79
C SER A 62 -2.09 2.47 11.50
N VAL A 63 -3.40 2.52 11.32
CA VAL A 63 -4.26 3.57 11.89
C VAL A 63 -5.31 2.93 12.77
N GLU A 64 -5.46 3.44 13.99
CA GLU A 64 -6.47 3.00 14.93
C GLU A 64 -7.79 3.72 14.61
N ILE A 65 -8.84 2.95 14.38
CA ILE A 65 -10.19 3.46 14.16
C ILE A 65 -11.17 2.91 15.21
N PRO A 66 -12.21 3.68 15.63
CA PRO A 66 -13.24 3.16 16.53
C PRO A 66 -14.02 2.01 15.91
N GLU A 67 -14.34 0.99 16.71
CA GLU A 67 -15.17 -0.16 16.30
C GLU A 67 -16.67 0.16 16.37
N LYS A 68 -17.12 1.10 15.56
CA LYS A 68 -18.54 1.47 15.41
C LYS A 68 -18.94 1.57 13.94
N PRO A 69 -20.22 1.34 13.61
CA PRO A 69 -20.72 1.51 12.25
C PRO A 69 -20.38 2.88 11.68
N GLY A 70 -19.84 2.91 10.47
CA GLY A 70 -19.45 4.15 9.77
C GLY A 70 -17.98 4.57 9.94
N SER A 71 -17.26 4.15 10.99
CA SER A 71 -15.86 4.56 11.23
C SER A 71 -14.92 4.26 10.07
N PHE A 72 -15.11 3.10 9.43
CA PHE A 72 -14.34 2.73 8.26
C PHE A 72 -14.53 3.71 7.09
N ARG A 73 -15.76 4.15 6.86
CA ARG A 73 -16.07 5.16 5.84
C ARG A 73 -15.49 6.52 6.21
N GLU A 74 -15.67 6.97 7.47
CA GLU A 74 -15.11 8.22 7.98
C GLU A 74 -13.60 8.26 7.79
N PHE A 75 -12.92 7.15 8.09
CA PHE A 75 -11.49 7.02 7.84
C PHE A 75 -11.14 7.14 6.34
N CYS A 76 -11.87 6.47 5.46
CA CYS A 76 -11.67 6.58 4.02
C CYS A 76 -11.94 7.99 3.47
N GLU A 77 -12.87 8.73 4.06
CA GLU A 77 -13.11 10.15 3.73
C GLU A 77 -11.89 11.02 4.09
N VAL A 78 -11.20 10.73 5.20
CA VAL A 78 -9.96 11.41 5.59
C VAL A 78 -8.82 11.10 4.62
N ILE A 79 -8.68 9.83 4.22
CA ILE A 79 -7.72 9.45 3.17
C ILE A 79 -8.08 10.11 1.82
N GLY A 80 -9.36 10.33 1.58
CA GLY A 80 -9.86 11.06 0.43
C GLY A 80 -9.68 10.30 -0.89
N ARG A 81 -9.34 11.06 -1.96
CA ARG A 81 -9.20 10.51 -3.32
C ARG A 81 -7.79 10.00 -3.64
N ARG A 82 -6.97 9.76 -2.63
CA ARG A 82 -5.62 9.21 -2.81
C ARG A 82 -5.68 7.78 -3.36
N SER A 83 -4.67 7.40 -4.09
CA SER A 83 -4.59 6.04 -4.66
C SER A 83 -4.16 5.05 -3.57
N ILE A 84 -5.04 4.12 -3.23
CA ILE A 84 -4.78 3.08 -2.23
C ILE A 84 -4.09 1.90 -2.91
N SER A 85 -2.94 1.48 -2.39
CA SER A 85 -2.25 0.26 -2.82
C SER A 85 -2.75 -0.96 -2.07
N GLU A 86 -3.06 -0.79 -0.80
CA GLU A 86 -3.47 -1.87 0.08
C GLU A 86 -4.35 -1.36 1.21
N PHE A 87 -5.29 -2.20 1.63
CA PHE A 87 -6.16 -1.91 2.75
C PHE A 87 -6.59 -3.21 3.44
N ASN A 88 -6.18 -3.37 4.70
CA ASN A 88 -6.51 -4.54 5.50
C ASN A 88 -7.17 -4.12 6.81
N TYR A 89 -8.35 -4.63 7.05
CA TYR A 89 -9.12 -4.42 8.27
C TYR A 89 -9.83 -5.70 8.66
N ARG A 90 -9.85 -5.97 9.96
CA ARG A 90 -10.65 -7.03 10.55
C ARG A 90 -11.28 -6.54 11.84
N PHE A 91 -12.59 -6.72 11.97
CA PHE A 91 -13.33 -6.47 13.19
C PHE A 91 -12.72 -7.26 14.36
N SER A 92 -12.51 -6.61 15.47
CA SER A 92 -12.08 -7.15 16.74
C SER A 92 -13.17 -6.88 17.79
N ARG A 93 -13.00 -7.34 19.00
CA ARG A 93 -13.98 -7.11 20.09
C ARG A 93 -13.66 -5.86 20.90
N ASP A 94 -12.55 -5.24 20.62
CA ASP A 94 -12.04 -4.07 21.32
C ASP A 94 -12.83 -2.83 20.90
N GLU A 95 -12.71 -1.76 21.65
CA GLU A 95 -13.34 -0.47 21.32
C GLU A 95 -12.77 0.17 20.04
N SER A 96 -11.59 -0.30 19.62
CA SER A 96 -10.90 0.15 18.44
C SER A 96 -10.28 -1.00 17.65
N ALA A 97 -10.03 -0.79 16.36
CA ALA A 97 -9.33 -1.69 15.49
C ALA A 97 -8.21 -0.98 14.72
N ASN A 98 -7.18 -1.74 14.37
CA ASN A 98 -6.11 -1.26 13.51
C ASN A 98 -6.40 -1.54 12.04
N VAL A 99 -6.37 -0.51 11.24
CA VAL A 99 -6.41 -0.58 9.79
C VAL A 99 -4.98 -0.46 9.26
N PHE A 100 -4.57 -1.44 8.48
CA PHE A 100 -3.32 -1.36 7.73
C PHE A 100 -3.61 -0.79 6.34
N VAL A 101 -3.00 0.33 6.00
CA VAL A 101 -3.24 1.04 4.73
C VAL A 101 -1.95 1.41 4.04
N GLY A 102 -1.88 1.09 2.74
CA GLY A 102 -0.85 1.56 1.82
C GLY A 102 -1.43 2.62 0.88
N ILE A 103 -0.72 3.73 0.70
CA ILE A 103 -1.14 4.86 -0.13
C ILE A 103 -0.01 5.15 -1.13
N LYS A 104 -0.33 5.08 -2.42
CA LYS A 104 0.62 5.42 -3.48
C LYS A 104 0.89 6.92 -3.50
N THR A 105 2.15 7.27 -3.76
CA THR A 105 2.61 8.65 -3.81
C THR A 105 3.64 8.84 -4.92
N ASP A 106 3.63 10.03 -5.51
CA ASP A 106 4.66 10.48 -6.44
C ASP A 106 5.74 11.32 -5.73
N ASN A 107 5.40 11.88 -4.56
CA ASN A 107 6.31 12.65 -3.71
C ASN A 107 6.12 12.28 -2.24
N ILE A 108 6.91 11.28 -1.77
CA ILE A 108 6.72 10.71 -0.44
C ILE A 108 6.81 11.72 0.70
N VAL A 109 7.67 12.72 0.61
CA VAL A 109 7.86 13.70 1.69
C VAL A 109 6.59 14.56 1.83
N LYS A 110 6.18 15.21 0.75
CA LYS A 110 5.03 16.11 0.74
C LYS A 110 3.71 15.39 1.00
N ASP A 111 3.52 14.25 0.35
CA ASP A 111 2.25 13.53 0.45
C ASP A 111 2.11 12.89 1.83
N LYS A 112 3.20 12.35 2.41
CA LYS A 112 3.20 11.81 3.77
C LYS A 112 2.86 12.91 4.80
N GLU A 113 3.50 14.06 4.72
CA GLU A 113 3.19 15.19 5.62
C GLU A 113 1.71 15.58 5.55
N SER A 114 1.16 15.67 4.32
CA SER A 114 -0.27 15.95 4.13
C SER A 114 -1.18 14.89 4.75
N ILE A 115 -0.86 13.59 4.53
CA ILE A 115 -1.65 12.48 5.07
C ILE A 115 -1.61 12.48 6.60
N LEU A 116 -0.43 12.62 7.20
CA LEU A 116 -0.26 12.61 8.65
C LEU A 116 -0.94 13.81 9.31
N LYS A 117 -0.93 14.96 8.65
CA LYS A 117 -1.69 16.15 9.10
C LYS A 117 -3.19 15.89 9.07
N ASP A 118 -3.74 15.36 7.98
CA ASP A 118 -5.17 15.06 7.85
C ASP A 118 -5.64 14.08 8.94
N LEU A 119 -4.79 13.07 9.28
CA LEU A 119 -5.07 12.13 10.36
C LEU A 119 -5.02 12.79 11.74
N ALA A 120 -4.02 13.63 11.99
CA ALA A 120 -3.88 14.35 13.25
C ALA A 120 -5.03 15.35 13.48
N ASP A 121 -5.46 16.08 12.46
CA ASP A 121 -6.58 17.03 12.51
C ASP A 121 -7.91 16.33 12.85
N LYS A 122 -8.02 15.03 12.56
CA LYS A 122 -9.16 14.17 12.91
C LYS A 122 -8.93 13.29 14.15
N HIS A 123 -7.84 13.52 14.86
CA HIS A 123 -7.47 12.81 16.11
C HIS A 123 -7.31 11.29 15.97
N TYR A 124 -6.91 10.81 14.79
CA TYR A 124 -6.56 9.40 14.61
C TYR A 124 -5.18 9.10 15.18
N ASN A 125 -5.10 8.04 15.98
CA ASN A 125 -3.81 7.44 16.36
C ASN A 125 -3.26 6.65 15.17
N TYR A 126 -1.98 6.82 14.88
CA TYR A 126 -1.34 6.11 13.78
C TYR A 126 0.11 5.73 14.09
N ILE A 127 0.59 4.70 13.39
CA ILE A 127 1.99 4.28 13.37
C ILE A 127 2.47 4.39 11.93
N ASP A 128 3.55 5.14 11.70
CA ASP A 128 4.20 5.24 10.39
C ASP A 128 5.11 4.03 10.16
N LEU A 129 4.69 3.15 9.25
CA LEU A 129 5.40 1.93 8.84
C LEU A 129 6.13 2.10 7.50
N THR A 130 6.19 3.31 6.96
CA THR A 130 6.73 3.59 5.62
C THR A 130 8.17 3.12 5.43
N LYS A 131 8.98 3.12 6.50
CA LYS A 131 10.37 2.66 6.47
C LYS A 131 10.56 1.24 7.03
N ASP A 132 9.49 0.61 7.50
CA ASP A 132 9.56 -0.72 8.09
C ASP A 132 9.49 -1.81 7.01
N GLU A 133 10.63 -2.45 6.75
CA GLU A 133 10.71 -3.54 5.75
C GLU A 133 9.92 -4.77 6.17
N VAL A 134 9.87 -5.09 7.46
CA VAL A 134 9.13 -6.25 7.98
C VAL A 134 7.64 -6.04 7.79
N ALA A 135 7.15 -4.83 8.12
CA ALA A 135 5.75 -4.47 7.88
C ALA A 135 5.40 -4.60 6.39
N LYS A 136 6.24 -4.09 5.50
CA LYS A 136 6.03 -4.16 4.05
C LYS A 136 6.01 -5.57 3.50
N LEU A 137 6.86 -6.45 4.01
CA LEU A 137 6.99 -7.83 3.50
C LEU A 137 5.99 -8.79 4.11
N HIS A 138 5.63 -8.62 5.38
CA HIS A 138 4.84 -9.59 6.13
C HIS A 138 3.43 -9.12 6.45
N LEU A 139 3.24 -7.92 6.98
CA LEU A 139 1.90 -7.42 7.32
C LEU A 139 1.00 -7.29 6.09
N ARG A 140 1.57 -6.99 4.95
CA ARG A 140 0.89 -6.91 3.65
C ARG A 140 0.10 -8.18 3.29
N TYR A 141 0.47 -9.34 3.81
CA TYR A 141 -0.19 -10.62 3.52
C TYR A 141 -1.05 -11.12 4.67
N MET A 142 -1.09 -10.39 5.78
CA MET A 142 -1.87 -10.78 6.95
C MET A 142 -3.26 -10.14 6.87
N VAL A 143 -4.26 -10.96 6.65
CA VAL A 143 -5.65 -10.59 6.94
C VAL A 143 -5.83 -10.74 8.45
N GLY A 144 -6.21 -9.66 9.14
CA GLY A 144 -6.35 -9.64 10.59
C GLY A 144 -7.15 -10.82 11.15
N GLY A 145 -6.91 -11.14 12.39
CA GLY A 145 -7.26 -12.37 13.08
C GLY A 145 -8.70 -12.82 13.04
N LYS A 146 -9.01 -13.83 13.88
CA LYS A 146 -10.35 -14.37 14.03
C LYS A 146 -11.12 -13.52 15.03
N PRO A 147 -12.33 -13.02 14.72
CA PRO A 147 -13.13 -12.30 15.70
C PRO A 147 -13.46 -13.20 16.90
N ASN A 148 -13.38 -12.64 18.09
CA ASN A 148 -13.60 -13.36 19.34
C ASN A 148 -15.08 -13.73 19.59
N ILE A 149 -15.99 -13.28 18.73
CA ILE A 149 -17.45 -13.53 18.79
C ILE A 149 -17.92 -14.21 17.51
N LYS A 150 -18.97 -15.04 17.66
CA LYS A 150 -19.75 -15.47 16.50
C LYS A 150 -20.54 -14.27 15.98
N ILE A 151 -20.10 -13.73 14.87
CA ILE A 151 -20.83 -12.73 14.09
C ILE A 151 -21.56 -13.45 12.95
N ASN A 152 -22.74 -12.97 12.58
CA ASN A 152 -23.47 -13.49 11.42
C ASN A 152 -22.92 -12.86 10.13
N GLU A 153 -21.64 -13.09 9.89
CA GLU A 153 -20.87 -12.50 8.80
C GLU A 153 -21.20 -13.16 7.46
N LYS A 154 -21.50 -12.34 6.47
CA LYS A 154 -21.60 -12.75 5.06
C LYS A 154 -20.42 -12.18 4.30
N LEU A 155 -19.73 -13.01 3.52
CA LEU A 155 -18.58 -12.62 2.72
C LEU A 155 -19.01 -12.33 1.28
N PHE A 156 -18.55 -11.20 0.76
CA PHE A 156 -18.79 -10.74 -0.61
C PHE A 156 -17.46 -10.41 -1.31
N ARG A 157 -17.39 -10.74 -2.60
CA ARG A 157 -16.34 -10.27 -3.47
C ARG A 157 -16.91 -9.22 -4.42
N PHE A 158 -16.25 -8.05 -4.45
CA PHE A 158 -16.59 -6.98 -5.40
C PHE A 158 -15.42 -6.71 -6.34
N GLU A 159 -15.75 -6.21 -7.52
CA GLU A 159 -14.80 -5.71 -8.50
C GLU A 159 -15.22 -4.31 -8.95
N PHE A 160 -14.25 -3.40 -9.07
CA PHE A 160 -14.49 -2.05 -9.57
C PHE A 160 -13.28 -1.54 -10.39
N PRO A 161 -13.47 -0.60 -11.35
CA PRO A 161 -12.38 -0.03 -12.11
C PRO A 161 -11.34 0.63 -11.20
N GLU A 162 -10.06 0.30 -11.38
CA GLU A 162 -8.97 0.80 -10.55
C GLU A 162 -8.60 2.23 -10.95
N LYS A 163 -8.96 3.19 -10.12
CA LYS A 163 -8.64 4.61 -10.30
C LYS A 163 -8.61 5.32 -8.95
N PRO A 164 -7.92 6.47 -8.82
CA PRO A 164 -7.94 7.26 -7.59
C PRO A 164 -9.36 7.56 -7.11
N GLY A 165 -9.63 7.30 -5.83
CA GLY A 165 -10.94 7.46 -5.23
C GLY A 165 -11.96 6.34 -5.50
N ALA A 166 -11.60 5.28 -6.24
CA ALA A 166 -12.51 4.17 -6.52
C ALA A 166 -13.00 3.46 -5.25
N LEU A 167 -12.10 3.26 -4.28
CA LEU A 167 -12.45 2.67 -2.98
C LEU A 167 -13.48 3.53 -2.23
N LEU A 168 -13.28 4.83 -2.15
CA LEU A 168 -14.22 5.74 -1.49
C LEU A 168 -15.58 5.74 -2.21
N ASN A 169 -15.58 5.76 -3.54
CA ASN A 169 -16.82 5.67 -4.32
C ASN A 169 -17.56 4.37 -4.05
N PHE A 170 -16.85 3.23 -3.98
CA PHE A 170 -17.43 1.93 -3.62
C PHE A 170 -18.09 1.97 -2.24
N LEU A 171 -17.38 2.49 -1.22
CA LEU A 171 -17.93 2.61 0.14
C LEU A 171 -19.15 3.53 0.22
N ASN A 172 -19.19 4.59 -0.59
CA ASN A 172 -20.33 5.50 -0.66
C ASN A 172 -21.58 4.86 -1.30
N THR A 173 -21.44 3.80 -2.09
CA THR A 173 -22.56 3.03 -2.63
C THR A 173 -23.12 2.02 -1.64
N MET A 174 -22.39 1.68 -0.60
CA MET A 174 -22.86 0.77 0.44
C MET A 174 -23.87 1.47 1.36
N LYS A 175 -24.84 0.70 1.87
CA LYS A 175 -25.79 1.23 2.85
C LYS A 175 -25.07 1.66 4.13
N LYS A 176 -25.53 2.75 4.74
CA LYS A 176 -24.89 3.34 5.93
C LYS A 176 -24.99 2.45 7.18
N ASP A 177 -26.01 1.61 7.23
CA ASP A 177 -26.29 0.69 8.33
C ASP A 177 -25.55 -0.64 8.24
N TRP A 178 -24.82 -0.89 7.15
CA TRP A 178 -23.99 -2.08 7.03
C TRP A 178 -22.71 -1.96 7.86
N SER A 179 -22.52 -2.92 8.75
CA SER A 179 -21.31 -3.02 9.55
C SER A 179 -20.27 -3.87 8.81
N ILE A 180 -19.16 -3.25 8.42
CA ILE A 180 -18.04 -3.96 7.80
C ILE A 180 -17.25 -4.67 8.90
N SER A 181 -17.15 -5.99 8.80
CA SER A 181 -16.44 -6.84 9.75
C SER A 181 -15.09 -7.33 9.21
N LEU A 182 -14.91 -7.34 7.89
CA LEU A 182 -13.67 -7.66 7.20
C LEU A 182 -13.57 -6.80 5.95
N PHE A 183 -12.40 -6.28 5.69
CA PHE A 183 -12.09 -5.60 4.44
C PHE A 183 -10.67 -5.93 4.02
N HIS A 184 -10.54 -6.56 2.86
CA HIS A 184 -9.26 -6.89 2.28
C HIS A 184 -9.23 -6.44 0.83
N TYR A 185 -8.40 -5.45 0.55
CA TYR A 185 -8.17 -4.90 -0.77
C TYR A 185 -6.67 -4.79 -1.04
N ARG A 186 -6.28 -5.15 -2.25
CA ARG A 186 -4.93 -4.93 -2.75
C ARG A 186 -4.94 -4.58 -4.24
N ASN A 187 -4.26 -3.49 -4.58
CA ASN A 187 -4.03 -3.11 -5.96
C ASN A 187 -2.80 -3.82 -6.51
N HIS A 188 -3.01 -4.78 -7.39
CA HIS A 188 -1.96 -5.54 -8.08
C HIS A 188 -1.53 -4.93 -9.42
N GLY A 189 -1.91 -3.67 -9.71
CA GLY A 189 -1.66 -3.04 -11.00
C GLY A 189 -2.58 -3.52 -12.12
N ALA A 190 -3.67 -4.23 -11.80
CA ALA A 190 -4.69 -4.63 -12.74
C ALA A 190 -5.64 -3.47 -13.07
N ALA A 191 -6.36 -3.54 -14.18
CA ALA A 191 -7.37 -2.55 -14.55
C ALA A 191 -8.58 -2.52 -13.60
N PHE A 192 -8.80 -3.61 -12.86
CA PHE A 192 -9.88 -3.77 -11.89
C PHE A 192 -9.32 -4.11 -10.52
N GLY A 193 -9.75 -3.36 -9.51
CA GLY A 193 -9.55 -3.65 -8.09
C GLY A 193 -10.52 -4.75 -7.66
N ARG A 194 -10.02 -5.67 -6.84
CA ARG A 194 -10.81 -6.75 -6.22
C ARG A 194 -10.77 -6.59 -4.72
N VAL A 195 -11.93 -6.64 -4.09
CA VAL A 195 -12.07 -6.51 -2.65
C VAL A 195 -12.89 -7.66 -2.08
N LEU A 196 -12.42 -8.20 -0.97
CA LEU A 196 -13.17 -9.13 -0.12
C LEU A 196 -13.73 -8.34 1.07
N VAL A 197 -15.04 -8.37 1.25
CA VAL A 197 -15.74 -7.64 2.30
C VAL A 197 -16.58 -8.61 3.11
N GLY A 198 -16.42 -8.58 4.44
CA GLY A 198 -17.33 -9.20 5.39
C GLY A 198 -18.33 -8.14 5.88
N ILE A 199 -19.60 -8.50 5.92
CA ILE A 199 -20.68 -7.64 6.40
C ILE A 199 -21.45 -8.42 7.47
N ASN A 200 -21.68 -7.76 8.60
CA ASN A 200 -22.47 -8.28 9.71
C ASN A 200 -23.84 -7.61 9.74
#